data_86697dc50c249439eac6e3a90e298c53
#
_entry.id   86697dc50c249439eac6e3a90e298c53
#
_cell.length_a   1.000
_cell.length_b   1.000
_cell.length_c   1.000
_cell.angle_alpha   90.00
_cell.angle_beta   90.00
_cell.angle_gamma   90.00
#
_symmetry.space_group_name_H-M   'P 1'
#
loop_
_entity.id
_entity.type
_entity.pdbx_description
1 polymer ?
#
loop_
_entity_poly.entity_id
_entity_poly.type
_entity_poly.pdbx_seq_one_letter_code
_entity_poly.pdbx_strand_id
1 'polypeptide(L)'
;MCKLPTAAALLLLACGTAAHAAELRVIVKDHHGKRVADAVVLATPLDAKSALRAKTPPDAIDQVDKQFVPFVKPVFVGSKIRFPNSDNIRHQVYSFSPAKKFELPLYGGTDAPPVVFDKPGVVVLGCNIHDWMVGYIYVSETPFFAKTEVAGTASIEDMPPGEYSVRLWHPGMEHGEDTTVRRVTLSADSPTTLEWELSLKPNIRVPRVSGAASPGYP
;
A
#
# COMPACT_ATOMS: atom_id res chain seq x y z
N MET A 1 24.58 73.13 12.25
CA MET A 1 25.29 71.86 12.09
C MET A 1 24.34 70.81 12.69
N CYS A 2 23.55 70.13 11.83
CA CYS A 2 22.55 69.20 12.26
C CYS A 2 23.08 67.74 12.05
N LYS A 3 23.23 66.93 13.10
CA LYS A 3 23.69 65.55 13.05
C LYS A 3 22.48 64.62 12.95
N LEU A 4 22.33 63.92 11.82
CA LEU A 4 21.37 62.84 11.69
C LEU A 4 21.86 61.59 12.44
N PRO A 5 20.99 60.84 13.14
CA PRO A 5 21.34 59.54 13.69
C PRO A 5 21.19 58.45 12.63
N THR A 6 22.22 57.65 12.50
CA THR A 6 22.25 56.45 11.64
C THR A 6 21.50 55.31 12.35
N ALA A 7 20.34 54.96 11.85
CA ALA A 7 19.60 53.79 12.34
C ALA A 7 20.20 52.49 11.72
N ALA A 8 20.85 51.68 12.54
CA ALA A 8 21.31 50.35 12.17
C ALA A 8 20.12 49.38 12.17
N ALA A 9 19.70 48.93 10.99
CA ALA A 9 18.70 47.89 10.82
C ALA A 9 19.33 46.53 11.13
N LEU A 10 18.91 45.92 12.23
CA LEU A 10 19.27 44.53 12.61
C LEU A 10 18.47 43.56 11.76
N LEU A 11 19.08 42.92 10.77
CA LEU A 11 18.49 41.88 9.97
C LEU A 11 18.48 40.56 10.79
N LEU A 12 17.33 40.22 11.37
CA LEU A 12 17.11 38.91 12.00
C LEU A 12 16.99 37.84 10.89
N LEU A 13 18.10 37.08 10.66
CA LEU A 13 18.04 35.84 9.87
C LEU A 13 17.22 34.82 10.66
N ALA A 14 15.96 34.61 10.27
CA ALA A 14 15.17 33.48 10.73
C ALA A 14 15.76 32.20 10.09
N CYS A 15 16.61 31.50 10.85
CA CYS A 15 17.08 30.16 10.49
C CYS A 15 15.90 29.21 10.62
N GLY A 16 15.14 29.03 9.54
CA GLY A 16 14.09 28.02 9.46
C GLY A 16 14.74 26.64 9.57
N THR A 17 14.55 25.96 10.70
CA THR A 17 14.92 24.54 10.84
C THR A 17 14.03 23.75 9.87
N ALA A 18 14.60 23.29 8.76
CA ALA A 18 13.96 22.29 7.92
C ALA A 18 13.71 21.08 8.82
N ALA A 19 12.44 20.78 9.08
CA ALA A 19 12.07 19.55 9.77
C ALA A 19 12.45 18.41 8.82
N HIS A 20 13.57 17.74 9.11
CA HIS A 20 13.97 16.54 8.36
C HIS A 20 12.94 15.45 8.61
N ALA A 21 12.46 14.82 7.53
CA ALA A 21 11.55 13.71 7.59
C ALA A 21 12.31 12.41 7.87
N ALA A 22 11.68 11.50 8.60
CA ALA A 22 12.23 10.18 8.84
C ALA A 22 11.87 9.22 7.70
N GLU A 23 12.67 8.18 7.53
CA GLU A 23 12.45 7.11 6.55
C GLU A 23 12.45 5.75 7.25
N LEU A 24 11.44 4.92 6.91
CA LEU A 24 11.38 3.53 7.33
C LEU A 24 11.63 2.64 6.11
N ARG A 25 12.70 1.85 6.15
CA ARG A 25 13.01 0.79 5.18
C ARG A 25 12.65 -0.56 5.74
N VAL A 26 12.06 -1.39 4.90
CA VAL A 26 11.62 -2.73 5.29
C VAL A 26 12.15 -3.77 4.31
N ILE A 27 12.61 -4.89 4.86
CA ILE A 27 13.05 -6.06 4.11
C ILE A 27 12.21 -7.24 4.59
N VAL A 28 11.58 -7.96 3.66
CA VAL A 28 10.75 -9.13 3.97
C VAL A 28 11.28 -10.37 3.25
N LYS A 29 11.47 -11.43 4.01
CA LYS A 29 11.90 -12.75 3.54
C LYS A 29 10.94 -13.82 4.07
N ASP A 30 10.87 -14.95 3.41
CA ASP A 30 10.26 -16.16 3.97
C ASP A 30 11.26 -16.96 4.80
N HIS A 31 10.80 -18.02 5.44
CA HIS A 31 11.63 -18.90 6.27
C HIS A 31 12.74 -19.67 5.49
N HIS A 32 12.74 -19.59 4.16
CA HIS A 32 13.83 -20.08 3.31
C HIS A 32 14.80 -18.97 2.89
N GLY A 33 14.62 -17.75 3.40
CA GLY A 33 15.41 -16.58 3.03
C GLY A 33 15.06 -15.96 1.68
N LYS A 34 14.01 -16.46 1.00
CA LYS A 34 13.55 -15.91 -0.28
C LYS A 34 12.84 -14.57 -0.04
N ARG A 35 13.11 -13.59 -0.90
CA ARG A 35 12.46 -12.28 -0.86
C ARG A 35 10.96 -12.38 -1.14
N VAL A 36 10.17 -11.68 -0.33
CA VAL A 36 8.70 -11.69 -0.40
C VAL A 36 8.22 -10.38 -1.01
N ALA A 37 7.64 -10.45 -2.20
CA ALA A 37 6.90 -9.35 -2.83
C ALA A 37 5.48 -9.26 -2.27
N ASP A 38 4.80 -8.15 -2.55
CA ASP A 38 3.38 -7.93 -2.22
C ASP A 38 3.04 -7.95 -0.71
N ALA A 39 4.03 -7.87 0.18
CA ALA A 39 3.77 -7.63 1.59
C ALA A 39 3.45 -6.15 1.84
N VAL A 40 2.32 -5.86 2.47
CA VAL A 40 1.92 -4.51 2.86
C VAL A 40 2.52 -4.18 4.22
N VAL A 41 3.28 -3.10 4.27
CA VAL A 41 3.86 -2.52 5.48
C VAL A 41 2.97 -1.39 5.95
N LEU A 42 2.62 -1.37 7.23
CA LEU A 42 1.80 -0.33 7.83
C LEU A 42 2.52 0.23 9.05
N ALA A 43 2.72 1.54 9.09
CA ALA A 43 3.30 2.23 10.23
C ALA A 43 2.25 3.17 10.85
N THR A 44 1.84 2.88 12.07
CA THR A 44 0.85 3.66 12.81
C THR A 44 1.57 4.49 13.86
N PRO A 45 1.49 5.84 13.84
CA PRO A 45 2.05 6.67 14.89
C PRO A 45 1.42 6.32 16.24
N LEU A 46 2.22 6.25 17.29
CA LEU A 46 1.72 6.06 18.66
C LEU A 46 1.29 7.37 19.29
N ASP A 47 1.75 8.52 18.75
CA ASP A 47 1.32 9.85 19.16
C ASP A 47 0.21 10.38 18.23
N ALA A 48 -0.90 10.80 18.82
CA ALA A 48 -2.08 11.33 18.10
C ALA A 48 -1.82 12.62 17.31
N LYS A 49 -0.68 13.29 17.49
CA LYS A 49 -0.33 14.55 16.83
C LYS A 49 0.11 14.41 15.38
N SER A 50 0.41 13.20 14.92
CA SER A 50 0.93 12.92 13.57
C SER A 50 -0.13 12.54 12.55
N ALA A 51 -1.38 12.92 12.75
CA ALA A 51 -2.46 12.67 11.79
C ALA A 51 -2.34 13.55 10.54
N LEU A 52 -1.40 13.22 9.67
CA LEU A 52 -1.31 13.80 8.34
C LEU A 52 -2.42 13.21 7.47
N ARG A 53 -3.18 14.07 6.80
CA ARG A 53 -4.13 13.62 5.78
C ARG A 53 -3.35 13.16 4.55
N ALA A 54 -3.39 11.87 4.25
CA ALA A 54 -2.90 11.38 2.97
C ALA A 54 -3.71 12.00 1.83
N LYS A 55 -3.03 12.60 0.86
CA LYS A 55 -3.61 12.88 -0.44
C LYS A 55 -3.62 11.55 -1.20
N THR A 56 -4.80 10.97 -1.39
CA THR A 56 -4.95 9.77 -2.23
C THR A 56 -5.20 10.21 -3.66
N PRO A 57 -4.22 10.08 -4.56
CA PRO A 57 -4.47 10.29 -5.98
C PRO A 57 -5.49 9.27 -6.50
N PRO A 58 -6.22 9.56 -7.58
CA PRO A 58 -7.01 8.56 -8.27
C PRO A 58 -6.14 7.37 -8.63
N ASP A 59 -6.59 6.20 -8.28
CA ASP A 59 -5.81 4.98 -8.42
C ASP A 59 -6.61 3.89 -9.12
N ALA A 60 -5.94 2.88 -9.66
CA ALA A 60 -6.58 1.82 -10.42
C ALA A 60 -5.98 0.45 -10.13
N ILE A 61 -6.80 -0.58 -10.34
CA ILE A 61 -6.39 -1.97 -10.49
C ILE A 61 -6.91 -2.42 -11.84
N ASP A 62 -5.99 -2.68 -12.76
CA ASP A 62 -6.32 -3.09 -14.12
C ASP A 62 -6.58 -4.60 -14.21
N GLN A 63 -7.23 -5.01 -15.26
CA GLN A 63 -7.48 -6.40 -15.60
C GLN A 63 -6.71 -6.71 -16.89
N VAL A 64 -5.60 -7.42 -16.72
CA VAL A 64 -4.64 -7.73 -17.80
C VAL A 64 -4.30 -9.21 -17.75
N ASP A 65 -4.38 -9.89 -18.88
CA ASP A 65 -4.09 -11.33 -19.01
C ASP A 65 -4.88 -12.17 -17.98
N LYS A 66 -6.15 -11.80 -17.74
CA LYS A 66 -7.03 -12.45 -16.76
C LYS A 66 -6.46 -12.42 -15.34
N GLN A 67 -5.85 -11.30 -14.97
CA GLN A 67 -5.31 -11.04 -13.64
C GLN A 67 -5.65 -9.62 -13.20
N PHE A 68 -5.81 -9.40 -11.90
CA PHE A 68 -5.82 -8.05 -11.31
C PHE A 68 -4.39 -7.54 -11.15
N VAL A 69 -4.09 -6.37 -11.72
CA VAL A 69 -2.76 -5.74 -11.71
C VAL A 69 -2.86 -4.33 -11.10
N PRO A 70 -2.16 -4.06 -9.99
CA PRO A 70 -1.32 -4.98 -9.24
C PRO A 70 -2.14 -6.05 -8.48
N PHE A 71 -1.49 -7.17 -8.15
CA PHE A 71 -2.09 -8.27 -7.37
C PHE A 71 -2.49 -7.86 -5.95
N VAL A 72 -1.64 -7.09 -5.28
CA VAL A 72 -1.92 -6.46 -3.98
C VAL A 72 -1.78 -4.97 -4.12
N LYS A 73 -2.79 -4.22 -3.63
CA LYS A 73 -2.80 -2.77 -3.63
C LYS A 73 -3.18 -2.23 -2.25
N PRO A 74 -2.24 -1.65 -1.50
CA PRO A 74 -2.58 -0.87 -0.33
C PRO A 74 -3.17 0.49 -0.74
N VAL A 75 -4.20 0.93 -0.01
CA VAL A 75 -4.85 2.22 -0.22
C VAL A 75 -5.20 2.83 1.13
N PHE A 76 -5.32 4.15 1.21
CA PHE A 76 -5.81 4.82 2.41
C PHE A 76 -7.34 4.78 2.47
N VAL A 77 -7.91 4.73 3.66
CA VAL A 77 -9.37 4.78 3.86
C VAL A 77 -9.98 6.01 3.17
N GLY A 78 -11.08 5.81 2.44
CA GLY A 78 -11.72 6.83 1.60
C GLY A 78 -11.21 6.91 0.16
N SER A 79 -10.22 6.11 -0.22
CA SER A 79 -9.71 6.06 -1.60
C SER A 79 -10.78 5.62 -2.59
N LYS A 80 -10.71 6.21 -3.80
CA LYS A 80 -11.55 5.84 -4.96
C LYS A 80 -10.70 5.08 -5.96
N ILE A 81 -11.04 3.81 -6.22
CA ILE A 81 -10.31 2.93 -7.11
C ILE A 81 -11.13 2.65 -8.36
N ARG A 82 -10.50 2.80 -9.52
CA ARG A 82 -11.04 2.40 -10.82
C ARG A 82 -10.58 0.98 -11.15
N PHE A 83 -11.39 0.27 -11.93
CA PHE A 83 -11.09 -1.08 -12.38
C PHE A 83 -11.15 -1.11 -13.92
N PRO A 84 -10.17 -0.52 -14.63
CA PRO A 84 -10.13 -0.67 -16.08
C PRO A 84 -9.99 -2.14 -16.48
N ASN A 85 -10.44 -2.47 -17.69
CA ASN A 85 -10.29 -3.80 -18.26
C ASN A 85 -9.53 -3.66 -19.60
N SER A 86 -8.24 -3.93 -19.56
CA SER A 86 -7.34 -3.88 -20.72
C SER A 86 -7.31 -5.19 -21.51
N ASP A 87 -8.03 -6.22 -21.07
CA ASP A 87 -8.21 -7.46 -21.82
C ASP A 87 -9.21 -7.26 -22.97
N ASN A 88 -9.12 -8.12 -23.98
CA ASN A 88 -10.06 -8.18 -25.11
C ASN A 88 -11.35 -8.95 -24.81
N ILE A 89 -11.56 -9.36 -23.56
CA ILE A 89 -12.74 -10.08 -23.08
C ILE A 89 -13.35 -9.30 -21.90
N ARG A 90 -14.64 -9.51 -21.67
CA ARG A 90 -15.31 -8.89 -20.52
C ARG A 90 -14.96 -9.61 -19.23
N HIS A 91 -14.81 -8.83 -18.16
CA HIS A 91 -14.65 -9.34 -16.79
C HIS A 91 -15.69 -8.76 -15.85
N GLN A 92 -15.90 -9.43 -14.74
CA GLN A 92 -16.65 -8.94 -13.59
C GLN A 92 -15.67 -8.66 -12.46
N VAL A 93 -15.93 -7.64 -11.65
CA VAL A 93 -15.17 -7.40 -10.43
C VAL A 93 -16.13 -7.40 -9.25
N TYR A 94 -15.90 -8.26 -8.29
CA TYR A 94 -16.72 -8.32 -7.08
C TYR A 94 -15.88 -8.52 -5.83
N SER A 95 -16.47 -8.20 -4.68
CA SER A 95 -15.97 -8.56 -3.36
C SER A 95 -17.11 -8.81 -2.39
N PHE A 96 -16.96 -9.84 -1.55
CA PHE A 96 -17.82 -10.12 -0.40
C PHE A 96 -17.13 -9.82 0.94
N SER A 97 -15.95 -9.22 0.92
CA SER A 97 -15.19 -8.91 2.12
C SER A 97 -15.93 -7.96 3.06
N PRO A 98 -15.84 -8.13 4.39
CA PRO A 98 -16.51 -7.24 5.36
C PRO A 98 -16.11 -5.77 5.23
N ALA A 99 -14.88 -5.49 4.80
CA ALA A 99 -14.39 -4.14 4.59
C ALA A 99 -15.06 -3.45 3.39
N LYS A 100 -15.38 -4.20 2.31
CA LYS A 100 -16.13 -3.68 1.17
C LYS A 100 -16.83 -4.79 0.42
N LYS A 101 -18.16 -4.70 0.33
CA LYS A 101 -18.99 -5.54 -0.54
C LYS A 101 -19.41 -4.71 -1.75
N PHE A 102 -19.13 -5.21 -2.95
CA PHE A 102 -19.55 -4.57 -4.20
C PHE A 102 -19.51 -5.57 -5.36
N GLU A 103 -20.18 -5.20 -6.43
CA GLU A 103 -20.21 -5.93 -7.68
C GLU A 103 -20.25 -4.94 -8.84
N LEU A 104 -19.32 -5.06 -9.78
CA LEU A 104 -19.34 -4.43 -11.08
C LEU A 104 -19.73 -5.50 -12.09
N PRO A 105 -20.84 -5.34 -12.84
CA PRO A 105 -21.29 -6.35 -13.81
C PRO A 105 -20.24 -6.56 -14.89
N LEU A 106 -20.43 -7.57 -15.73
CA LEU A 106 -19.55 -7.86 -16.86
C LEU A 106 -19.36 -6.66 -17.78
N TYR A 107 -18.12 -6.17 -17.90
CA TYR A 107 -17.77 -5.03 -18.73
C TYR A 107 -16.41 -5.22 -19.44
N GLY A 108 -16.16 -4.43 -20.46
CA GLY A 108 -14.86 -4.25 -21.12
C GLY A 108 -14.47 -2.77 -21.10
N GLY A 109 -13.18 -2.48 -21.28
CA GLY A 109 -12.69 -1.10 -21.31
C GLY A 109 -12.71 -0.40 -19.94
N THR A 110 -13.09 0.88 -19.91
CA THR A 110 -12.98 1.74 -18.73
C THR A 110 -14.33 2.21 -18.15
N ASP A 111 -15.43 1.64 -18.57
CA ASP A 111 -16.77 2.19 -18.33
C ASP A 111 -17.34 1.91 -16.93
N ALA A 112 -16.64 1.12 -16.11
CA ALA A 112 -17.10 0.86 -14.76
C ALA A 112 -16.87 2.07 -13.83
N PRO A 113 -17.85 2.45 -12.99
CA PRO A 113 -17.69 3.53 -12.04
C PRO A 113 -16.63 3.19 -10.97
N PRO A 114 -15.91 4.20 -10.45
CA PRO A 114 -14.96 3.97 -9.36
C PRO A 114 -15.67 3.52 -8.08
N VAL A 115 -15.01 2.64 -7.33
CA VAL A 115 -15.49 2.15 -6.03
C VAL A 115 -14.75 2.88 -4.91
N VAL A 116 -15.50 3.35 -3.90
CA VAL A 116 -14.95 4.00 -2.70
C VAL A 116 -14.68 2.95 -1.62
N PHE A 117 -13.48 2.94 -1.05
CA PHE A 117 -13.06 2.04 0.03
C PHE A 117 -13.02 2.80 1.35
N ASP A 118 -14.15 2.86 2.03
CA ASP A 118 -14.46 3.71 3.18
C ASP A 118 -14.32 3.01 4.54
N LYS A 119 -14.02 1.72 4.55
CA LYS A 119 -13.83 0.92 5.76
C LYS A 119 -12.47 0.20 5.73
N PRO A 120 -11.66 0.30 6.80
CA PRO A 120 -10.36 -0.37 6.85
C PRO A 120 -10.50 -1.89 6.85
N GLY A 121 -9.44 -2.55 6.36
CA GLY A 121 -9.33 -4.00 6.32
C GLY A 121 -9.01 -4.55 4.93
N VAL A 122 -8.98 -5.87 4.82
CA VAL A 122 -8.67 -6.57 3.58
C VAL A 122 -9.92 -6.75 2.72
N VAL A 123 -9.79 -6.42 1.45
CA VAL A 123 -10.81 -6.65 0.42
C VAL A 123 -10.24 -7.61 -0.62
N VAL A 124 -10.86 -8.77 -0.74
CA VAL A 124 -10.53 -9.78 -1.74
C VAL A 124 -11.36 -9.52 -2.98
N LEU A 125 -10.70 -9.33 -4.11
CA LEU A 125 -11.33 -9.18 -5.41
C LEU A 125 -11.44 -10.53 -6.11
N GLY A 126 -12.54 -10.76 -6.78
CA GLY A 126 -12.80 -11.94 -7.60
C GLY A 126 -13.42 -11.58 -8.95
N CYS A 127 -13.31 -12.51 -9.89
CA CYS A 127 -14.00 -12.50 -11.17
C CYS A 127 -14.84 -13.78 -11.32
N ASN A 128 -16.11 -13.64 -11.69
CA ASN A 128 -17.03 -14.80 -11.73
C ASN A 128 -16.78 -15.76 -12.91
N ILE A 129 -16.10 -15.31 -13.95
CA ILE A 129 -15.84 -16.11 -15.15
C ILE A 129 -14.41 -16.71 -15.20
N HIS A 130 -13.57 -16.36 -14.23
CA HIS A 130 -12.22 -16.89 -14.09
C HIS A 130 -11.92 -17.12 -12.61
N ASP A 131 -12.12 -18.34 -12.11
CA ASP A 131 -11.98 -18.70 -10.69
C ASP A 131 -10.60 -18.40 -10.09
N TRP A 132 -9.56 -18.34 -10.92
CA TRP A 132 -8.20 -18.02 -10.49
C TRP A 132 -7.89 -16.51 -10.46
N MET A 133 -8.80 -15.66 -10.99
CA MET A 133 -8.61 -14.22 -11.05
C MET A 133 -8.93 -13.60 -9.70
N VAL A 134 -7.93 -13.53 -8.86
CA VAL A 134 -7.99 -12.99 -7.49
C VAL A 134 -7.02 -11.83 -7.36
N GLY A 135 -7.41 -10.81 -6.60
CA GLY A 135 -6.57 -9.68 -6.21
C GLY A 135 -6.94 -9.19 -4.81
N TYR A 136 -6.13 -8.32 -4.26
CA TYR A 136 -6.32 -7.83 -2.89
C TYR A 136 -6.16 -6.32 -2.80
N ILE A 137 -7.06 -5.69 -2.05
CA ILE A 137 -6.89 -4.30 -1.61
C ILE A 137 -6.74 -4.33 -0.09
N TYR A 138 -5.69 -3.71 0.42
CA TYR A 138 -5.55 -3.46 1.84
C TYR A 138 -5.93 -2.01 2.12
N VAL A 139 -7.06 -1.79 2.78
CA VAL A 139 -7.53 -0.45 3.16
C VAL A 139 -6.92 -0.08 4.50
N SER A 140 -5.99 0.86 4.48
CA SER A 140 -5.22 1.32 5.64
C SER A 140 -5.89 2.48 6.36
N GLU A 141 -5.85 2.49 7.69
CA GLU A 141 -6.23 3.63 8.54
C GLU A 141 -5.09 4.65 8.71
N THR A 142 -3.84 4.22 8.49
CA THR A 142 -2.68 5.10 8.54
C THR A 142 -2.26 5.52 7.12
N PRO A 143 -1.83 6.78 6.93
CA PRO A 143 -1.28 7.21 5.64
C PRO A 143 0.12 6.65 5.36
N PHE A 144 0.79 6.10 6.38
CA PHE A 144 2.14 5.58 6.28
C PHE A 144 2.11 4.08 5.97
N PHE A 145 2.06 3.76 4.69
CA PHE A 145 2.11 2.40 4.21
C PHE A 145 2.89 2.29 2.91
N ALA A 146 3.45 1.12 2.67
CA ALA A 146 4.09 0.74 1.41
C ALA A 146 3.85 -0.73 1.14
N LYS A 147 4.19 -1.17 -0.06
CA LYS A 147 4.14 -2.57 -0.47
C LYS A 147 5.54 -3.01 -0.90
N THR A 148 5.96 -4.21 -0.50
CA THR A 148 7.25 -4.74 -0.96
C THR A 148 7.20 -5.08 -2.44
N GLU A 149 8.26 -4.69 -3.14
CA GLU A 149 8.50 -5.03 -4.53
C GLU A 149 9.13 -6.43 -4.67
N VAL A 150 9.44 -6.85 -5.88
CA VAL A 150 10.03 -8.17 -6.18
C VAL A 150 11.31 -8.44 -5.38
N ALA A 151 12.07 -7.38 -5.07
CA ALA A 151 13.26 -7.46 -4.22
C ALA A 151 12.94 -7.72 -2.73
N GLY A 152 11.65 -7.79 -2.35
CA GLY A 152 11.21 -7.95 -0.97
C GLY A 152 11.50 -6.72 -0.11
N THR A 153 11.61 -5.56 -0.71
CA THR A 153 11.92 -4.29 -0.03
C THR A 153 10.79 -3.30 -0.21
N ALA A 154 10.57 -2.46 0.79
CA ALA A 154 9.68 -1.32 0.75
C ALA A 154 10.30 -0.14 1.51
N SER A 155 9.94 1.09 1.12
CA SER A 155 10.30 2.31 1.85
C SER A 155 9.06 3.16 2.09
N ILE A 156 8.96 3.73 3.31
CA ILE A 156 7.98 4.76 3.65
C ILE A 156 8.78 6.01 3.99
N GLU A 157 8.68 7.00 3.13
CA GLU A 157 9.38 8.28 3.23
C GLU A 157 8.49 9.34 3.86
N ASP A 158 9.05 10.52 4.11
CA ASP A 158 8.34 11.70 4.60
C ASP A 158 7.55 11.48 5.90
N MET A 159 8.05 10.59 6.77
CA MET A 159 7.42 10.29 8.06
C MET A 159 7.85 11.32 9.11
N PRO A 160 6.94 11.81 9.96
CA PRO A 160 7.35 12.54 11.15
C PRO A 160 8.26 11.68 12.05
N PRO A 161 9.34 12.24 12.62
CA PRO A 161 10.08 11.54 13.68
C PRO A 161 9.17 11.21 14.86
N GLY A 162 9.34 10.05 15.49
CA GLY A 162 8.52 9.63 16.63
C GLY A 162 8.39 8.12 16.77
N GLU A 163 7.51 7.69 17.66
CA GLU A 163 7.26 6.28 17.90
C GLU A 163 6.13 5.74 17.03
N TYR A 164 6.36 4.57 16.45
CA TYR A 164 5.42 3.89 15.56
C TYR A 164 5.21 2.44 15.95
N SER A 165 3.99 1.96 15.74
CA SER A 165 3.68 0.54 15.66
C SER A 165 3.73 0.14 14.19
N VAL A 166 4.65 -0.74 13.82
CA VAL A 166 4.81 -1.24 12.44
C VAL A 166 4.34 -2.68 12.37
N ARG A 167 3.51 -3.01 11.38
CA ARG A 167 3.02 -4.37 11.14
C ARG A 167 3.04 -4.69 9.65
N LEU A 168 3.00 -5.98 9.33
CA LEU A 168 2.94 -6.50 7.97
C LEU A 168 1.66 -7.29 7.75
N TRP A 169 1.19 -7.22 6.52
CA TRP A 169 0.16 -8.10 5.98
C TRP A 169 0.59 -8.64 4.62
N HIS A 170 0.28 -9.90 4.35
CA HIS A 170 0.46 -10.53 3.04
C HIS A 170 -0.64 -11.57 2.84
N PRO A 171 -1.24 -11.71 1.64
CA PRO A 171 -2.36 -12.64 1.43
C PRO A 171 -2.05 -14.10 1.76
N GLY A 172 -0.77 -14.45 1.81
CA GLY A 172 -0.30 -15.78 2.12
C GLY A 172 0.16 -16.03 3.51
N MET A 173 0.03 -15.11 4.40
CA MET A 173 0.44 -15.36 5.78
C MET A 173 -0.29 -16.54 6.39
N GLU A 174 0.46 -17.39 7.12
CA GLU A 174 -0.13 -18.47 7.92
C GLU A 174 -0.78 -17.96 9.20
N HIS A 175 -0.23 -16.88 9.75
CA HIS A 175 -0.68 -16.24 10.98
C HIS A 175 -1.20 -14.84 10.71
N GLY A 176 -1.96 -14.27 11.64
CA GLY A 176 -2.50 -12.91 11.53
C GLY A 176 -1.41 -11.83 11.56
N GLU A 177 -1.74 -10.65 11.05
CA GLU A 177 -0.81 -9.50 11.01
C GLU A 177 -0.37 -9.00 12.40
N ASP A 178 -1.15 -9.30 13.44
CA ASP A 178 -0.84 -9.03 14.85
C ASP A 178 0.45 -9.70 15.33
N THR A 179 0.81 -10.85 14.73
CA THR A 179 2.08 -11.56 15.04
C THR A 179 3.32 -10.84 14.52
N THR A 180 3.15 -9.87 13.62
CA THR A 180 4.24 -9.12 13.01
C THR A 180 4.51 -7.76 13.65
N VAL A 181 3.71 -7.37 14.63
CA VAL A 181 3.77 -6.04 15.24
C VAL A 181 5.12 -5.77 15.92
N ARG A 182 5.75 -4.66 15.56
CA ARG A 182 6.96 -4.14 16.21
C ARG A 182 6.81 -2.66 16.52
N ARG A 183 7.33 -2.24 17.67
CA ARG A 183 7.48 -0.82 17.99
C ARG A 183 8.84 -0.33 17.54
N VAL A 184 8.90 0.87 16.99
CA VAL A 184 10.12 1.50 16.50
C VAL A 184 10.07 2.99 16.73
N THR A 185 11.22 3.59 17.08
CA THR A 185 11.40 5.04 17.11
C THR A 185 12.10 5.46 15.81
N LEU A 186 11.47 6.32 15.03
CA LEU A 186 12.03 6.88 13.82
C LEU A 186 12.69 8.23 14.11
N SER A 187 13.91 8.42 13.61
CA SER A 187 14.67 9.66 13.66
C SER A 187 14.80 10.27 12.28
N ALA A 188 14.90 11.60 12.24
CA ALA A 188 15.20 12.33 11.00
C ALA A 188 16.66 12.21 10.58
N ASP A 189 17.56 11.75 11.46
CA ASP A 189 19.00 11.76 11.23
C ASP A 189 19.48 10.63 10.31
N SER A 190 18.72 9.51 10.30
CA SER A 190 19.08 8.33 9.50
C SER A 190 17.86 7.43 9.26
N PRO A 191 17.80 6.75 8.09
CA PRO A 191 16.79 5.76 7.81
C PRO A 191 16.83 4.61 8.83
N THR A 192 15.66 4.19 9.29
CA THR A 192 15.51 3.00 10.14
C THR A 192 15.18 1.80 9.26
N THR A 193 15.95 0.71 9.38
CA THR A 193 15.70 -0.53 8.62
C THR A 193 15.18 -1.62 9.54
N LEU A 194 14.07 -2.25 9.16
CA LEU A 194 13.48 -3.41 9.83
C LEU A 194 13.45 -4.60 8.88
N GLU A 195 13.79 -5.79 9.39
CA GLU A 195 13.70 -7.04 8.64
C GLU A 195 12.64 -7.94 9.26
N TRP A 196 11.81 -8.58 8.42
CA TRP A 196 10.85 -9.61 8.83
C TRP A 196 11.08 -10.91 8.10
N GLU A 197 10.81 -11.98 8.80
CA GLU A 197 10.61 -13.31 8.26
C GLU A 197 9.13 -13.67 8.37
N LEU A 198 8.51 -14.04 7.25
CA LEU A 198 7.09 -14.42 7.19
C LEU A 198 6.93 -15.91 6.91
N SER A 199 6.09 -16.57 7.72
CA SER A 199 5.59 -17.90 7.38
C SER A 199 4.45 -17.76 6.38
N LEU A 200 4.66 -18.30 5.18
CA LEU A 200 3.71 -18.20 4.08
C LEU A 200 3.19 -19.57 3.69
N LYS A 201 1.90 -19.65 3.44
CA LYS A 201 1.25 -20.82 2.83
C LYS A 201 1.85 -21.09 1.45
N PRO A 202 2.03 -22.36 1.05
CA PRO A 202 2.47 -22.67 -0.29
C PRO A 202 1.48 -22.15 -1.36
N ASN A 203 2.01 -21.56 -2.44
CA ASN A 203 1.29 -21.27 -3.69
C ASN A 203 -0.04 -20.52 -3.59
N ILE A 204 0.00 -19.24 -3.20
CA ILE A 204 -1.18 -18.38 -3.23
C ILE A 204 -1.46 -17.82 -4.62
N ARG A 205 -0.44 -17.58 -5.40
CA ARG A 205 -0.53 -17.10 -6.78
C ARG A 205 0.04 -18.15 -7.71
N VAL A 206 -0.82 -18.70 -8.56
CA VAL A 206 -0.36 -19.45 -9.75
C VAL A 206 -0.18 -18.44 -10.87
N PRO A 207 1.05 -17.99 -11.20
CA PRO A 207 1.26 -17.13 -12.35
C PRO A 207 0.83 -17.91 -13.58
N ARG A 208 -0.14 -17.40 -14.34
CA ARG A 208 -0.39 -17.92 -15.67
C ARG A 208 0.53 -17.19 -16.65
N VAL A 209 1.32 -17.96 -17.36
CA VAL A 209 2.16 -17.42 -18.43
C VAL A 209 1.24 -16.92 -19.54
N SER A 210 1.43 -15.66 -19.95
CA SER A 210 0.75 -15.09 -21.10
C SER A 210 0.89 -16.03 -22.30
N GLY A 211 -0.22 -16.43 -22.90
CA GLY A 211 -0.24 -17.33 -24.06
C GLY A 211 -0.39 -18.83 -23.77
N ALA A 212 -0.44 -19.26 -22.51
CA ALA A 212 -0.83 -20.63 -22.19
C ALA A 212 -2.34 -20.81 -22.46
N ALA A 213 -2.69 -21.68 -23.42
CA ALA A 213 -4.07 -22.06 -23.65
C ALA A 213 -4.70 -22.54 -22.33
N SER A 214 -5.84 -21.97 -21.95
CA SER A 214 -6.60 -22.50 -20.82
C SER A 214 -6.85 -23.99 -21.08
N PRO A 215 -6.60 -24.89 -20.09
CA PRO A 215 -7.13 -26.23 -20.20
C PRO A 215 -8.65 -26.07 -20.37
N GLY A 216 -9.17 -26.54 -21.52
CA GLY A 216 -10.61 -26.49 -21.75
C GLY A 216 -11.32 -27.12 -20.58
N TYR A 217 -12.40 -26.51 -20.12
CA TYR A 217 -13.38 -27.20 -19.28
C TYR A 217 -13.88 -28.39 -20.08
N PRO A 218 -14.04 -29.57 -19.45
CA PRO A 218 -14.62 -30.74 -20.08
C PRO A 218 -16.09 -30.49 -20.48
#